data_c806d94935c238cccafecf72b25eff08
#
_entry.id   c806d94935c238cccafecf72b25eff08
#
_cell.length_a   1.000
_cell.length_b   1.000
_cell.length_c   1.000
_cell.angle_alpha   90.00
_cell.angle_beta   90.00
_cell.angle_gamma   90.00
#
_symmetry.space_group_name_H-M   'P 1'
#
loop_
_entity.id
_entity.type
_entity.pdbx_description
1 polymer ?
#
loop_
_entity_poly.entity_id
_entity_poly.type
_entity_poly.pdbx_seq_one_letter_code
_entity_poly.pdbx_strand_id
1 'polypeptide(L)'
;MEGFRNCKEAYQMQDISFTVHTFKEGKAYVAYVPELDLSSCGSTDEEARKNIRDAVRGFLETSNEMGTLPEILEEAGYEREGETWRAPEFVSLDRWTMSVK
;
A
#
# COMPACT_ATOMS: atom_id res chain seq x y z
N MET A 1 7.82 -16.13 29.50
CA MET A 1 8.07 -15.99 29.17
C MET A 1 8.24 -15.80 28.86
N GLU A 2 7.94 -15.85 28.73
CA GLU A 2 8.13 -15.71 28.27
C GLU A 2 8.67 -15.37 27.75
N GLY A 3 8.68 -15.55 27.66
CA GLY A 3 9.11 -15.15 27.05
C GLY A 3 9.34 -14.82 26.47
N PHE A 4 9.13 -14.85 26.41
CA PHE A 4 9.09 -14.50 25.68
C PHE A 4 8.42 -14.32 25.13
N ARG A 5 7.72 -14.48 25.29
CA ARG A 5 7.12 -14.33 24.73
C ARG A 5 6.67 -13.67 24.08
N ASN A 6 6.19 -13.32 24.23
CA ASN A 6 5.87 -12.62 23.56
C ASN A 6 6.13 -11.66 23.07
N CYS A 7 6.08 -11.30 23.68
CA CYS A 7 6.77 -10.31 22.94
C CYS A 7 7.10 -10.72 21.54
N LYS A 8 7.08 -11.94 21.36
CA LYS A 8 7.31 -12.45 20.06
C LYS A 8 6.28 -11.98 19.05
N GLU A 9 5.09 -11.70 19.48
CA GLU A 9 4.12 -11.15 18.57
C GLU A 9 4.53 -9.79 18.08
N ALA A 10 5.21 -9.05 18.90
CA ALA A 10 5.65 -7.73 18.50
C ALA A 10 6.65 -7.81 17.35
N TYR A 11 7.22 -8.97 17.14
CA TYR A 11 8.21 -9.14 16.09
C TYR A 11 7.69 -9.88 14.91
N GLN A 12 6.39 -10.05 14.81
CA GLN A 12 5.84 -10.68 13.63
C GLN A 12 5.73 -9.64 12.55
N MET A 13 6.88 -9.34 11.97
CA MET A 13 6.94 -8.43 10.85
C MET A 13 6.33 -9.09 9.65
N GLN A 14 5.54 -8.33 8.93
CA GLN A 14 4.93 -8.79 7.69
C GLN A 14 5.40 -7.87 6.57
N ASP A 15 5.91 -8.46 5.52
CA ASP A 15 6.34 -7.70 4.37
C ASP A 15 5.19 -7.62 3.39
N ILE A 16 4.80 -6.40 3.07
CA ILE A 16 3.66 -6.16 2.19
C ILE A 16 4.14 -5.23 1.08
N SER A 17 4.09 -5.74 -0.15
CA SER A 17 4.50 -4.97 -1.31
C SER A 17 3.30 -4.22 -1.88
N PHE A 18 3.56 -3.06 -2.45
CA PHE A 18 2.51 -2.31 -3.11
C PHE A 18 3.16 -1.42 -4.17
N THR A 19 2.33 -0.97 -5.11
CA THR A 19 2.78 -0.15 -6.22
C THR A 19 2.39 1.30 -5.96
N VAL A 20 3.27 2.22 -6.32
CA VAL A 20 2.98 3.64 -6.17
C VAL A 20 3.03 4.28 -7.55
N HIS A 21 1.91 4.88 -7.97
CA HIS A 21 1.85 5.68 -9.18
C HIS A 21 1.92 7.15 -8.77
N THR A 22 2.84 7.89 -9.36
CA THR A 22 2.95 9.31 -9.06
C THR A 22 2.71 10.07 -10.35
N PHE A 23 1.84 11.06 -10.30
CA PHE A 23 1.53 11.85 -11.48
C PHE A 23 1.25 13.29 -11.04
N LYS A 24 1.24 14.18 -12.01
CA LYS A 24 1.06 15.60 -11.74
C LYS A 24 -0.34 16.01 -12.16
N GLU A 25 -1.04 16.71 -11.26
CA GLU A 25 -2.34 17.28 -11.53
C GLU A 25 -2.26 18.77 -11.26
N GLY A 26 -2.29 19.56 -12.32
CA GLY A 26 -2.12 20.99 -12.18
C GLY A 26 -0.76 21.28 -11.56
N LYS A 27 -0.75 21.91 -10.40
CA LYS A 27 0.51 22.22 -9.71
C LYS A 27 0.80 21.26 -8.58
N ALA A 28 -0.05 20.28 -8.39
CA ALA A 28 0.13 19.32 -7.31
C ALA A 28 0.62 18.00 -7.87
N TYR A 29 1.28 17.23 -7.03
CA TYR A 29 1.69 15.87 -7.36
C TYR A 29 0.83 14.92 -6.54
N VAL A 30 0.38 13.84 -7.17
CA VAL A 30 -0.49 12.86 -6.54
C VAL A 30 0.20 11.51 -6.59
N ALA A 31 0.22 10.83 -5.47
CA ALA A 31 0.72 9.45 -5.39
C ALA A 31 -0.45 8.55 -5.05
N TYR A 32 -0.55 7.44 -5.75
CA TYR A 32 -1.70 6.55 -5.66
C TYR A 32 -1.24 5.10 -5.57
N VAL A 33 -1.83 4.35 -4.65
CA VAL A 33 -1.55 2.92 -4.48
C VAL A 33 -2.80 2.17 -4.93
N PRO A 34 -2.77 1.61 -6.14
CA PRO A 34 -3.97 0.98 -6.68
C PRO A 34 -4.42 -0.25 -5.90
N GLU A 35 -3.51 -1.02 -5.35
CA GLU A 35 -3.89 -2.24 -4.63
C GLU A 35 -4.75 -1.94 -3.42
N LEU A 36 -4.53 -0.81 -2.78
CA LEU A 36 -5.23 -0.45 -1.55
C LEU A 36 -6.18 0.72 -1.75
N ASP A 37 -6.21 1.28 -2.95
CA ASP A 37 -7.04 2.44 -3.30
C ASP A 37 -6.79 3.60 -2.33
N LEU A 38 -5.53 3.88 -2.09
CA LEU A 38 -5.12 5.00 -1.25
C LEU A 38 -4.38 6.01 -2.10
N SER A 39 -4.57 7.29 -1.79
CA SER A 39 -3.85 8.34 -2.49
C SER A 39 -3.44 9.43 -1.51
N SER A 40 -2.46 10.20 -1.90
CA SER A 40 -2.02 11.35 -1.15
C SER A 40 -1.44 12.34 -2.15
N CYS A 41 -1.16 13.56 -1.70
CA CYS A 41 -0.65 14.57 -2.61
C CYS A 41 0.43 15.39 -1.92
N GLY A 42 1.14 16.16 -2.72
CA GLY A 42 2.16 17.06 -2.22
C GLY A 42 2.49 18.11 -3.26
N SER A 43 3.28 19.07 -2.89
CA SER A 43 3.70 20.13 -3.81
C SER A 43 4.91 19.71 -4.63
N THR A 44 5.54 18.60 -4.29
CA THR A 44 6.62 18.00 -5.07
C THR A 44 6.37 16.51 -5.18
N ASP A 45 7.04 15.90 -6.16
CA ASP A 45 7.05 14.46 -6.36
C ASP A 45 7.47 13.75 -5.07
N GLU A 46 8.55 14.22 -4.47
CA GLU A 46 9.09 13.58 -3.27
C GLU A 46 8.13 13.70 -2.10
N GLU A 47 7.49 14.86 -1.98
CA GLU A 47 6.53 15.07 -0.90
C GLU A 47 5.32 14.15 -1.06
N ALA A 48 4.80 14.03 -2.28
CA ALA A 48 3.66 13.15 -2.53
C ALA A 48 4.00 11.71 -2.17
N ARG A 49 5.19 11.25 -2.55
CA ARG A 49 5.61 9.88 -2.26
C ARG A 49 5.82 9.64 -0.78
N LYS A 50 6.37 10.64 -0.09
CA LYS A 50 6.52 10.53 1.36
C LYS A 50 5.15 10.45 2.03
N ASN A 51 4.24 11.28 1.58
CA ASN A 51 2.90 11.32 2.18
C ASN A 51 2.14 10.03 1.93
N ILE A 52 2.25 9.45 0.74
CA ILE A 52 1.55 8.18 0.50
C ILE A 52 2.19 7.06 1.33
N ARG A 53 3.50 7.09 1.51
CA ARG A 53 4.14 6.06 2.33
C ARG A 53 3.63 6.12 3.76
N ASP A 54 3.50 7.34 4.30
CA ASP A 54 2.99 7.50 5.65
C ASP A 54 1.53 7.05 5.74
N ALA A 55 0.74 7.37 4.72
CA ALA A 55 -0.66 6.97 4.70
C ALA A 55 -0.81 5.45 4.64
N VAL A 56 -0.01 4.79 3.81
CA VAL A 56 -0.05 3.34 3.72
C VAL A 56 0.36 2.70 5.03
N ARG A 57 1.44 3.23 5.63
CA ARG A 57 1.88 2.69 6.92
C ARG A 57 0.79 2.79 7.96
N GLY A 58 0.15 3.95 8.08
CA GLY A 58 -0.91 4.13 9.05
C GLY A 58 -2.08 3.20 8.80
N PHE A 59 -2.46 3.06 7.54
CA PHE A 59 -3.56 2.18 7.16
C PHE A 59 -3.25 0.72 7.52
N LEU A 60 -2.05 0.26 7.18
CA LEU A 60 -1.68 -1.13 7.44
C LEU A 60 -1.54 -1.40 8.94
N GLU A 61 -0.94 -0.47 9.67
CA GLU A 61 -0.77 -0.66 11.11
C GLU A 61 -2.10 -0.66 11.83
N THR A 62 -3.00 0.24 11.46
CA THR A 62 -4.31 0.29 12.08
C THR A 62 -5.11 -0.97 11.75
N SER A 63 -5.08 -1.40 10.50
CA SER A 63 -5.79 -2.60 10.10
C SER A 63 -5.25 -3.84 10.82
N ASN A 64 -3.94 -3.88 11.01
CA ASN A 64 -3.34 -4.99 11.72
C ASN A 64 -3.78 -5.02 13.17
N GLU A 65 -3.82 -3.86 13.80
CA GLU A 65 -4.26 -3.77 15.20
C GLU A 65 -5.72 -4.15 15.36
N MET A 66 -6.53 -3.81 14.37
CA MET A 66 -7.94 -4.15 14.40
C MET A 66 -8.22 -5.60 14.01
N GLY A 67 -7.22 -6.30 13.53
CA GLY A 67 -7.38 -7.68 13.12
C GLY A 67 -8.04 -7.85 11.75
N THR A 68 -8.17 -6.78 10.98
CA THR A 68 -8.83 -6.84 9.68
C THR A 68 -7.85 -6.91 8.51
N LEU A 69 -6.55 -6.82 8.79
CA LEU A 69 -5.57 -6.75 7.71
C LEU A 69 -5.62 -7.94 6.75
N PRO A 70 -5.70 -9.20 7.24
CA PRO A 70 -5.73 -10.32 6.29
C PRO A 70 -6.92 -10.24 5.34
N GLU A 71 -8.10 -9.89 5.84
CA GLU A 71 -9.27 -9.77 4.99
C GLU A 71 -9.09 -8.70 3.93
N ILE A 72 -8.55 -7.56 4.35
CA ILE A 72 -8.36 -6.45 3.43
C ILE A 72 -7.38 -6.84 2.33
N LEU A 73 -6.29 -7.49 2.69
CA LEU A 73 -5.29 -7.88 1.70
C LEU A 73 -5.81 -8.95 0.78
N GLU A 74 -6.57 -9.91 1.30
CA GLU A 74 -7.13 -10.95 0.45
C GLU A 74 -8.13 -10.38 -0.53
N GLU A 75 -8.95 -9.44 -0.10
CA GLU A 75 -9.90 -8.79 -0.99
C GLU A 75 -9.20 -7.98 -2.08
N ALA A 76 -8.02 -7.48 -1.76
CA ALA A 76 -7.23 -6.72 -2.73
C ALA A 76 -6.44 -7.63 -3.67
N GLY A 77 -6.52 -8.94 -3.49
CA GLY A 77 -5.85 -9.87 -4.39
C GLY A 77 -4.49 -10.32 -3.92
N TYR A 78 -4.12 -10.00 -2.70
CA TYR A 78 -2.84 -10.45 -2.15
C TYR A 78 -2.90 -11.90 -1.75
N GLU A 79 -1.77 -12.57 -1.87
CA GLU A 79 -1.64 -13.96 -1.42
C GLU A 79 -0.55 -14.03 -0.37
N ARG A 80 -0.82 -14.78 0.68
CA ARG A 80 0.11 -14.88 1.77
C ARG A 80 1.10 -16.00 1.55
N GLU A 81 2.37 -15.71 1.77
CA GLU A 81 3.45 -16.68 1.72
C GLU A 81 4.31 -16.48 2.95
N GLY A 82 4.09 -17.30 3.98
CA GLY A 82 4.82 -17.13 5.22
C GLY A 82 4.48 -15.81 5.87
N GLU A 83 5.48 -14.98 6.03
CA GLU A 83 5.31 -13.65 6.62
C GLU A 83 5.27 -12.57 5.55
N THR A 84 5.14 -12.96 4.30
CA THR A 84 5.12 -12.03 3.19
C THR A 84 3.75 -12.07 2.53
N TRP A 85 3.22 -10.91 2.22
CA TRP A 85 1.99 -10.79 1.44
C TRP A 85 2.39 -10.36 0.04
N ARG A 86 2.16 -11.24 -0.92
CA ARG A 86 2.54 -10.98 -2.29
C ARG A 86 1.41 -10.25 -3.01
N ALA A 87 1.73 -9.08 -3.54
CA ALA A 87 0.77 -8.28 -4.27
C ALA A 87 0.41 -8.96 -5.59
N PRO A 88 -0.76 -8.63 -6.17
CA PRO A 88 -1.04 -9.06 -7.53
C PRO A 88 0.08 -8.64 -8.45
N GLU A 89 0.35 -9.49 -9.43
CA GLU A 89 1.46 -9.24 -10.33
C GLU A 89 1.16 -8.02 -11.20
N PHE A 90 2.08 -7.08 -11.22
CA PHE A 90 1.96 -5.90 -12.05
C PHE A 90 2.37 -6.27 -13.48
N VAL A 91 1.49 -6.04 -14.44
CA VAL A 91 1.76 -6.43 -15.82
C VAL A 91 2.10 -5.22 -16.68
N SER A 92 1.28 -4.17 -16.63
CA SER A 92 1.58 -3.03 -17.49
C SER A 92 0.88 -1.77 -16.97
N LEU A 93 1.41 -0.65 -17.40
CA LEU A 93 0.82 0.66 -17.14
C LEU A 93 0.86 1.39 -18.47
N ASP A 94 -0.32 1.63 -19.05
CA ASP A 94 -0.42 2.16 -20.39
C ASP A 94 -1.21 3.46 -20.40
N ARG A 95 -0.94 4.29 -21.40
CA ARG A 95 -1.72 5.48 -21.63
C ARG A 95 -2.38 5.33 -23.01
N TRP A 96 -3.70 5.36 -23.04
CA TRP A 96 -4.44 5.18 -24.28
C TRP A 96 -5.19 6.46 -24.58
N THR A 97 -5.40 6.70 -25.84
CA THR A 97 -6.16 7.87 -26.30
C THR A 97 -7.28 7.39 -27.19
N MET A 98 -8.48 7.90 -26.96
CA MET A 98 -9.62 7.60 -27.79
C MET A 98 -10.30 8.90 -28.16
N SER A 99 -10.87 8.93 -29.36
CA SER A 99 -11.66 10.06 -29.80
C SER A 99 -13.12 9.77 -29.51
N VAL A 100 -13.78 10.74 -28.91
CA VAL A 100 -15.19 10.60 -28.53
C VAL A 100 -15.97 11.71 -29.23
N LYS A 101 -17.13 11.36 -29.80
CA LYS A 101 -17.97 12.36 -30.45
C LYS A 101 -19.04 12.86 -29.53
#